data_ee89ac51073cb5ac5191206237534d0f
#
_entry.id   ee89ac51073cb5ac5191206237534d0f
#
_cell.length_a   1.000
_cell.length_b   1.000
_cell.length_c   1.000
_cell.angle_alpha   90.00
_cell.angle_beta   90.00
_cell.angle_gamma   90.00
#
_symmetry.space_group_name_H-M   'P 1'
#
loop_
_entity.id
_entity.type
_entity.pdbx_description
1 polymer ?
#
loop_
_entity_poly.entity_id
_entity_poly.type
_entity_poly.pdbx_seq_one_letter_code
_entity_poly.pdbx_strand_id
1 'polypeptide(L)'
;MPESPFRLSIIDYLNAAPLNHGFKHGLGWEHFHLKFHFPSACADRLREGAVDAGIVSSIEYLRIPDLKIVPGLCIASPKRVRSVVILSKVPPEQIRTLALDTSSRTSVVLAQLLLRERYGTSPAVTDMGPDLGAMLAGHDAALMIGDAAMRAPRQGLFVLDLAEEWHSWTGLPFVFALWLLRQDAPELPVPGGVAPFFHKSLEIGLAQLPAIVEEARRTIGWTRIELNEYLTENIQYTLGEAEQDSLSLFYEKAVHHGFAPAVLPLRFL
;
A
#
# COMPACT_ATOMS: atom_id res chain seq x y z
N MET A 1 27.58 -19.13 5.70
CA MET A 1 26.28 -18.77 5.13
C MET A 1 25.31 -18.68 6.30
N PRO A 2 24.32 -17.76 6.34
CA PRO A 2 23.32 -17.82 7.38
C PRO A 2 22.65 -19.18 7.33
N GLU A 3 22.36 -19.77 8.49
CA GLU A 3 21.73 -21.09 8.61
C GLU A 3 20.34 -21.16 7.96
N SER A 4 19.73 -20.03 7.67
CA SER A 4 18.46 -19.91 6.94
C SER A 4 18.46 -18.67 6.05
N PRO A 5 17.91 -18.73 4.80
CA PRO A 5 17.79 -17.60 3.94
C PRO A 5 16.82 -16.56 4.52
N PHE A 6 17.06 -15.27 4.26
CA PHE A 6 16.18 -14.17 4.66
C PHE A 6 14.83 -14.29 3.94
N ARG A 7 13.74 -14.39 4.69
CA ARG A 7 12.40 -14.65 4.15
C ARG A 7 11.71 -13.33 3.82
N LEU A 8 11.47 -13.09 2.53
CA LEU A 8 10.93 -11.85 2.02
C LEU A 8 9.51 -12.05 1.45
N SER A 9 8.55 -11.26 1.94
CA SER A 9 7.19 -11.25 1.41
C SER A 9 7.00 -10.11 0.41
N ILE A 10 6.50 -10.45 -0.77
CA ILE A 10 6.34 -9.55 -1.91
C ILE A 10 4.86 -9.45 -2.29
N ILE A 11 4.41 -8.23 -2.56
CA ILE A 11 3.06 -7.96 -3.06
C ILE A 11 3.08 -7.99 -4.60
N ASP A 12 2.12 -8.69 -5.20
CA ASP A 12 2.02 -8.81 -6.65
C ASP A 12 0.96 -7.86 -7.24
N TYR A 13 1.04 -6.56 -6.89
CA TYR A 13 0.25 -5.48 -7.49
C TYR A 13 1.15 -4.58 -8.33
N LEU A 14 0.56 -3.93 -9.34
CA LEU A 14 1.29 -3.06 -10.24
C LEU A 14 2.04 -1.93 -9.52
N ASN A 15 1.44 -1.32 -8.49
CA ASN A 15 2.09 -0.25 -7.72
C ASN A 15 3.37 -0.70 -6.98
N ALA A 16 3.50 -1.99 -6.68
CA ALA A 16 4.68 -2.56 -6.04
C ALA A 16 5.69 -3.14 -7.05
N ALA A 17 5.31 -3.26 -8.33
CA ALA A 17 6.15 -3.93 -9.33
C ALA A 17 7.56 -3.34 -9.45
N PRO A 18 7.79 -2.00 -9.47
CA PRO A 18 9.15 -1.46 -9.50
C PRO A 18 9.98 -1.80 -8.26
N LEU A 19 9.38 -1.80 -7.06
CA LEU A 19 10.09 -2.18 -5.83
C LEU A 19 10.49 -3.65 -5.79
N ASN A 20 9.72 -4.50 -6.46
CA ASN A 20 9.89 -5.95 -6.43
C ASN A 20 10.71 -6.50 -7.60
N HIS A 21 10.91 -5.72 -8.66
CA HIS A 21 11.41 -6.22 -9.94
C HIS A 21 12.77 -6.89 -9.81
N GLY A 22 13.72 -6.26 -9.11
CA GLY A 22 15.03 -6.83 -8.91
C GLY A 22 14.98 -8.19 -8.23
N PHE A 23 14.21 -8.31 -7.14
CA PHE A 23 14.04 -9.56 -6.41
C PHE A 23 13.41 -10.65 -7.29
N LYS A 24 12.38 -10.32 -8.07
CA LYS A 24 11.72 -11.26 -8.98
C LYS A 24 12.68 -11.79 -10.07
N HIS A 25 13.71 -11.01 -10.42
CA HIS A 25 14.62 -11.32 -11.54
C HIS A 25 16.06 -11.60 -11.11
N GLY A 26 16.28 -12.16 -9.93
CA GLY A 26 17.56 -12.75 -9.54
C GLY A 26 18.37 -11.96 -8.53
N LEU A 27 17.97 -10.74 -8.18
CA LEU A 27 18.72 -9.96 -7.20
C LEU A 27 18.72 -10.65 -5.84
N GLY A 28 19.89 -11.10 -5.41
CA GLY A 28 20.12 -11.67 -4.08
C GLY A 28 19.42 -13.01 -3.84
N TRP A 29 19.15 -13.82 -4.88
CA TRP A 29 18.51 -15.14 -4.70
C TRP A 29 19.32 -16.08 -3.81
N GLU A 30 20.60 -15.89 -3.69
CA GLU A 30 21.49 -16.63 -2.76
C GLU A 30 21.24 -16.25 -1.28
N HIS A 31 20.57 -15.12 -1.03
CA HIS A 31 20.29 -14.59 0.30
C HIS A 31 18.80 -14.65 0.68
N PHE A 32 17.90 -14.52 -0.32
CA PHE A 32 16.48 -14.34 -0.10
C PHE A 32 15.64 -15.55 -0.49
N HIS A 33 14.70 -15.90 0.37
CA HIS A 33 13.59 -16.79 0.04
C HIS A 33 12.33 -15.95 -0.18
N LEU A 34 11.91 -15.83 -1.44
CA LEU A 34 10.77 -15.00 -1.84
C LEU A 34 9.44 -15.74 -1.67
N LYS A 35 8.45 -15.05 -1.13
CA LYS A 35 7.05 -15.50 -1.09
C LYS A 35 6.14 -14.38 -1.59
N PHE A 36 5.13 -14.75 -2.38
CA PHE A 36 4.17 -13.81 -2.96
C PHE A 36 2.86 -13.89 -2.19
N HIS A 37 2.35 -12.72 -1.75
CA HIS A 37 1.13 -12.62 -0.97
C HIS A 37 0.33 -11.38 -1.35
N PHE A 38 -0.97 -11.36 -1.01
CA PHE A 38 -1.72 -10.11 -0.94
C PHE A 38 -1.24 -9.24 0.23
N PRO A 39 -1.44 -7.91 0.20
CA PRO A 39 -0.92 -7.01 1.23
C PRO A 39 -1.34 -7.37 2.66
N SER A 40 -2.59 -7.77 2.88
CA SER A 40 -3.07 -8.20 4.20
C SER A 40 -2.39 -9.49 4.67
N ALA A 41 -2.22 -10.47 3.78
CA ALA A 41 -1.51 -11.72 4.09
C ALA A 41 -0.01 -11.47 4.37
N CYS A 42 0.64 -10.52 3.67
CA CYS A 42 1.99 -10.06 3.98
C CYS A 42 2.12 -9.63 5.44
N ALA A 43 1.19 -8.78 5.90
CA ALA A 43 1.18 -8.30 7.28
C ALA A 43 0.98 -9.42 8.30
N ASP A 44 0.08 -10.38 8.02
CA ASP A 44 -0.14 -11.53 8.90
C ASP A 44 1.11 -12.40 9.00
N ARG A 45 1.77 -12.69 7.89
CA ARG A 45 3.03 -13.46 7.87
C ARG A 45 4.16 -12.76 8.60
N LEU A 46 4.23 -11.43 8.50
CA LEU A 46 5.21 -10.62 9.24
C LEU A 46 4.93 -10.69 10.75
N ARG A 47 3.67 -10.57 11.17
CA ARG A 47 3.23 -10.68 12.57
C ARG A 47 3.52 -12.05 13.16
N GLU A 48 3.28 -13.11 12.40
CA GLU A 48 3.52 -14.51 12.81
C GLU A 48 5.01 -14.89 12.83
N GLY A 49 5.91 -14.03 12.34
CA GLY A 49 7.33 -14.37 12.17
C GLY A 49 7.59 -15.39 11.05
N ALA A 50 6.63 -15.60 10.17
CA ALA A 50 6.78 -16.49 9.01
C ALA A 50 7.60 -15.88 7.87
N VAL A 51 7.79 -14.56 7.88
CA VAL A 51 8.69 -13.80 7.03
C VAL A 51 9.45 -12.77 7.86
N ASP A 52 10.62 -12.34 7.39
CA ASP A 52 11.52 -11.43 8.09
C ASP A 52 11.28 -9.98 7.66
N ALA A 53 10.86 -9.78 6.42
CA ALA A 53 10.46 -8.48 5.88
C ALA A 53 9.36 -8.62 4.83
N GLY A 54 8.67 -7.48 4.56
CA GLY A 54 7.68 -7.39 3.49
C GLY A 54 7.24 -5.96 3.20
N ILE A 55 6.66 -5.76 2.00
CA ILE A 55 5.89 -4.56 1.72
C ILE A 55 4.52 -4.75 2.37
N VAL A 56 4.17 -3.93 3.35
CA VAL A 56 2.91 -4.05 4.07
C VAL A 56 2.23 -2.70 4.22
N SER A 57 0.92 -2.73 4.44
CA SER A 57 0.11 -1.55 4.75
C SER A 57 0.74 -0.72 5.85
N SER A 58 0.92 0.60 5.64
CA SER A 58 1.67 1.48 6.56
C SER A 58 1.10 1.50 7.98
N ILE A 59 -0.22 1.34 8.15
CA ILE A 59 -0.87 1.26 9.47
C ILE A 59 -0.38 0.09 10.32
N GLU A 60 0.12 -0.98 9.70
CA GLU A 60 0.60 -2.16 10.41
C GLU A 60 1.89 -1.91 11.19
N TYR A 61 2.61 -0.83 10.88
CA TYR A 61 3.72 -0.35 11.68
C TYR A 61 3.31 -0.07 13.14
N LEU A 62 2.10 0.44 13.35
CA LEU A 62 1.54 0.66 14.70
C LEU A 62 0.92 -0.57 15.33
N ARG A 63 0.60 -1.60 14.54
CA ARG A 63 -0.17 -2.77 15.00
C ARG A 63 0.68 -4.02 15.22
N ILE A 64 1.86 -4.07 14.62
CA ILE A 64 2.82 -5.17 14.77
C ILE A 64 3.99 -4.64 15.59
N PRO A 65 4.32 -5.27 16.73
CA PRO A 65 5.42 -4.79 17.57
C PRO A 65 6.79 -4.99 16.91
N ASP A 66 7.75 -4.21 17.37
CA ASP A 66 9.18 -4.37 17.07
C ASP A 66 9.51 -4.43 15.57
N LEU A 67 8.89 -3.53 14.79
CA LEU A 67 9.23 -3.34 13.39
C LEU A 67 10.21 -2.17 13.17
N LYS A 68 11.00 -2.29 12.12
CA LYS A 68 11.85 -1.24 11.56
C LYS A 68 11.44 -0.95 10.12
N ILE A 69 11.59 0.29 9.71
CA ILE A 69 11.29 0.77 8.35
C ILE A 69 12.58 0.75 7.52
N VAL A 70 12.53 0.22 6.31
CA VAL A 70 13.62 0.43 5.34
C VAL A 70 13.65 1.91 4.97
N PRO A 71 14.78 2.62 5.21
CA PRO A 71 14.84 4.05 4.98
C PRO A 71 14.66 4.40 3.49
N GLY A 72 14.02 5.52 3.22
CA GLY A 72 13.93 6.12 1.89
C GLY A 72 12.99 5.41 0.90
N LEU A 73 12.29 4.33 1.28
CA LEU A 73 11.41 3.54 0.39
C LEU A 73 9.98 3.42 0.93
N CYS A 74 9.01 3.63 0.05
CA CYS A 74 7.59 3.45 0.33
C CYS A 74 6.78 3.19 -0.95
N ILE A 75 5.49 2.97 -0.80
CA ILE A 75 4.48 3.18 -1.84
C ILE A 75 3.60 4.34 -1.37
N ALA A 76 3.76 5.48 -2.02
CA ALA A 76 3.02 6.70 -1.73
C ALA A 76 2.39 7.27 -3.00
N SER A 77 1.51 8.26 -2.82
CA SER A 77 1.00 9.08 -3.91
C SER A 77 1.11 10.55 -3.55
N PRO A 78 1.69 11.39 -4.40
CA PRO A 78 1.85 12.82 -4.12
C PRO A 78 0.52 13.57 -4.12
N LYS A 79 -0.44 13.15 -4.95
CA LYS A 79 -1.76 13.83 -5.08
C LYS A 79 -2.90 12.87 -5.36
N ARG A 80 -2.81 12.02 -6.38
CA ARG A 80 -3.88 11.17 -6.87
C ARG A 80 -3.34 9.78 -7.17
N VAL A 81 -3.94 8.76 -6.57
CA VAL A 81 -3.44 7.38 -6.70
C VAL A 81 -4.12 6.58 -7.81
N ARG A 82 -5.36 6.90 -8.17
CA ARG A 82 -6.21 6.22 -9.17
C ARG A 82 -6.57 4.76 -8.84
N SER A 83 -5.76 4.05 -8.06
CA SER A 83 -5.92 2.65 -7.70
C SER A 83 -6.38 2.40 -6.26
N VAL A 84 -6.77 3.45 -5.52
CA VAL A 84 -7.39 3.34 -4.18
C VAL A 84 -8.53 4.34 -4.14
N VAL A 85 -9.76 3.84 -4.33
CA VAL A 85 -10.93 4.69 -4.54
C VAL A 85 -12.15 4.19 -3.78
N ILE A 86 -12.98 5.10 -3.30
CA ILE A 86 -14.37 4.80 -2.96
C ILE A 86 -15.22 5.09 -4.19
N LEU A 87 -15.98 4.09 -4.63
CA LEU A 87 -16.98 4.19 -5.68
C LEU A 87 -18.36 4.16 -5.03
N SER A 88 -19.16 5.22 -5.21
CA SER A 88 -20.41 5.41 -4.49
C SER A 88 -21.59 5.70 -5.42
N LYS A 89 -22.77 5.14 -5.09
CA LYS A 89 -24.04 5.42 -5.74
C LYS A 89 -24.65 6.75 -5.29
N VAL A 90 -24.18 7.28 -4.18
CA VAL A 90 -24.71 8.50 -3.53
C VAL A 90 -23.56 9.50 -3.28
N PRO A 91 -23.84 10.78 -3.07
CA PRO A 91 -22.81 11.75 -2.65
C PRO A 91 -22.12 11.32 -1.35
N PRO A 92 -20.85 11.70 -1.12
CA PRO A 92 -20.06 11.24 0.04
C PRO A 92 -20.75 11.48 1.39
N GLU A 93 -21.45 12.58 1.55
CA GLU A 93 -22.15 12.98 2.77
C GLU A 93 -23.39 12.09 3.05
N GLN A 94 -23.82 11.32 2.06
CA GLN A 94 -24.99 10.45 2.14
C GLN A 94 -24.64 8.97 2.28
N ILE A 95 -23.36 8.61 2.28
CA ILE A 95 -22.92 7.22 2.45
C ILE A 95 -23.30 6.74 3.85
N ARG A 96 -24.12 5.69 3.93
CA ARG A 96 -24.56 5.05 5.17
C ARG A 96 -24.02 3.63 5.32
N THR A 97 -23.68 2.99 4.19
CA THR A 97 -23.13 1.64 4.15
C THR A 97 -21.94 1.59 3.20
N LEU A 98 -20.85 0.95 3.61
CA LEU A 98 -19.60 0.87 2.86
C LEU A 98 -19.05 -0.56 2.86
N ALA A 99 -18.94 -1.15 1.68
CA ALA A 99 -18.20 -2.40 1.51
C ALA A 99 -16.69 -2.10 1.43
N LEU A 100 -15.89 -2.85 2.17
CA LEU A 100 -14.45 -2.65 2.29
C LEU A 100 -13.69 -3.80 1.63
N ASP A 101 -12.87 -3.49 0.63
CA ASP A 101 -11.81 -4.39 0.17
C ASP A 101 -10.70 -4.44 1.23
N THR A 102 -10.63 -5.53 1.99
CA THR A 102 -9.72 -5.71 3.12
C THR A 102 -8.32 -6.14 2.73
N SER A 103 -8.01 -6.22 1.45
CA SER A 103 -6.65 -6.53 0.98
C SER A 103 -5.62 -5.45 1.33
N SER A 104 -6.05 -4.18 1.60
CA SER A 104 -5.18 -3.12 2.17
C SER A 104 -5.76 -2.51 3.44
N ARG A 105 -5.14 -2.78 4.56
CA ARG A 105 -5.57 -2.28 5.89
C ARG A 105 -5.39 -0.77 6.06
N THR A 106 -4.37 -0.18 5.44
CA THR A 106 -4.18 1.28 5.42
C THR A 106 -5.34 1.98 4.70
N SER A 107 -5.74 1.47 3.53
CA SER A 107 -6.82 2.05 2.74
C SER A 107 -8.16 1.97 3.46
N VAL A 108 -8.42 0.89 4.19
CA VAL A 108 -9.60 0.71 5.05
C VAL A 108 -9.66 1.78 6.15
N VAL A 109 -8.53 2.07 6.81
CA VAL A 109 -8.46 3.12 7.84
C VAL A 109 -8.64 4.50 7.21
N LEU A 110 -7.90 4.79 6.12
CA LEU A 110 -7.98 6.09 5.45
C LEU A 110 -9.39 6.40 4.95
N ALA A 111 -10.08 5.43 4.34
CA ALA A 111 -11.45 5.61 3.87
C ALA A 111 -12.39 6.03 5.00
N GLN A 112 -12.30 5.36 6.15
CA GLN A 112 -13.13 5.68 7.31
C GLN A 112 -12.78 7.04 7.94
N LEU A 113 -11.49 7.40 8.01
CA LEU A 113 -11.04 8.71 8.48
C LEU A 113 -11.58 9.84 7.60
N LEU A 114 -11.43 9.71 6.29
CA LEU A 114 -11.90 10.72 5.34
C LEU A 114 -13.41 10.91 5.42
N LEU A 115 -14.18 9.82 5.46
CA LEU A 115 -15.65 9.92 5.57
C LEU A 115 -16.07 10.58 6.88
N ARG A 116 -15.39 10.29 7.99
CA ARG A 116 -15.72 10.90 9.30
C ARG A 116 -15.34 12.37 9.36
N GLU A 117 -14.08 12.70 9.04
CA GLU A 117 -13.54 14.03 9.32
C GLU A 117 -13.85 15.04 8.20
N ARG A 118 -13.97 14.62 6.94
CA ARG A 118 -14.28 15.54 5.84
C ARG A 118 -15.75 15.57 5.45
N TYR A 119 -16.43 14.44 5.56
CA TYR A 119 -17.82 14.32 5.09
C TYR A 119 -18.83 14.14 6.21
N GLY A 120 -18.37 14.07 7.46
CA GLY A 120 -19.24 13.97 8.64
C GLY A 120 -20.08 12.69 8.68
N THR A 121 -19.64 11.61 7.99
CA THR A 121 -20.36 10.34 7.94
C THR A 121 -19.59 9.22 8.62
N SER A 122 -20.33 8.28 9.22
CA SER A 122 -19.76 7.08 9.83
C SER A 122 -20.57 5.88 9.36
N PRO A 123 -20.35 5.40 8.13
CA PRO A 123 -21.14 4.32 7.56
C PRO A 123 -20.95 3.01 8.32
N ALA A 124 -21.98 2.16 8.30
CA ALA A 124 -21.81 0.76 8.65
C ALA A 124 -20.90 0.10 7.61
N VAL A 125 -19.87 -0.63 8.07
CA VAL A 125 -18.86 -1.23 7.21
C VAL A 125 -19.03 -2.74 7.13
N THR A 126 -18.72 -3.32 5.96
CA THR A 126 -18.74 -4.77 5.72
C THR A 126 -17.49 -5.17 4.93
N ASP A 127 -16.74 -6.12 5.46
CA ASP A 127 -15.57 -6.68 4.79
C ASP A 127 -15.99 -7.59 3.63
N MET A 128 -15.48 -7.31 2.43
CA MET A 128 -15.82 -8.05 1.21
C MET A 128 -14.59 -8.25 0.32
N GLY A 129 -14.66 -9.24 -0.57
CA GLY A 129 -13.70 -9.36 -1.68
C GLY A 129 -13.92 -8.27 -2.74
N PRO A 130 -12.92 -8.00 -3.61
CA PRO A 130 -12.93 -6.89 -4.57
C PRO A 130 -13.82 -7.14 -5.80
N ASP A 131 -15.09 -7.42 -5.60
CA ASP A 131 -16.13 -7.51 -6.63
C ASP A 131 -17.07 -6.31 -6.49
N LEU A 132 -16.88 -5.28 -7.32
CA LEU A 132 -17.64 -4.04 -7.27
C LEU A 132 -19.16 -4.29 -7.40
N GLY A 133 -19.58 -5.21 -8.27
CA GLY A 133 -21.00 -5.53 -8.49
C GLY A 133 -21.64 -6.08 -7.22
N ALA A 134 -21.00 -7.08 -6.61
CA ALA A 134 -21.46 -7.67 -5.36
C ALA A 134 -21.44 -6.65 -4.19
N MET A 135 -20.38 -5.83 -4.10
CA MET A 135 -20.24 -4.78 -3.08
C MET A 135 -21.36 -3.75 -3.18
N LEU A 136 -21.61 -3.20 -4.38
CA LEU A 136 -22.66 -2.18 -4.59
C LEU A 136 -24.09 -2.74 -4.58
N ALA A 137 -24.28 -4.05 -4.72
CA ALA A 137 -25.62 -4.64 -4.63
C ALA A 137 -26.26 -4.43 -3.24
N GLY A 138 -25.44 -4.46 -2.19
CA GLY A 138 -25.90 -4.31 -0.79
C GLY A 138 -25.49 -3.03 -0.07
N HIS A 139 -24.64 -2.19 -0.69
CA HIS A 139 -24.06 -1.02 -0.02
C HIS A 139 -24.19 0.24 -0.88
N ASP A 140 -24.14 1.40 -0.25
CA ASP A 140 -24.14 2.71 -0.93
C ASP A 140 -22.83 2.93 -1.67
N ALA A 141 -21.72 2.45 -1.09
CA ALA A 141 -20.38 2.65 -1.60
C ALA A 141 -19.50 1.42 -1.39
N ALA A 142 -18.41 1.35 -2.17
CA ALA A 142 -17.40 0.32 -2.13
C ALA A 142 -15.98 0.93 -2.14
N LEU A 143 -15.15 0.54 -1.19
CA LEU A 143 -13.70 0.78 -1.27
C LEU A 143 -13.08 -0.29 -2.16
N MET A 144 -12.42 0.13 -3.22
CA MET A 144 -11.68 -0.73 -4.14
C MET A 144 -10.21 -0.35 -4.15
N ILE A 145 -9.32 -1.35 -4.20
CA ILE A 145 -7.88 -1.11 -4.23
C ILE A 145 -7.14 -1.87 -5.33
N GLY A 146 -5.91 -1.40 -5.61
CA GLY A 146 -4.96 -2.05 -6.51
C GLY A 146 -5.51 -2.25 -7.91
N ASP A 147 -5.09 -3.34 -8.55
CA ASP A 147 -5.43 -3.64 -9.93
C ASP A 147 -6.95 -3.85 -10.15
N ALA A 148 -7.67 -4.28 -9.11
CA ALA A 148 -9.13 -4.37 -9.16
C ALA A 148 -9.80 -2.99 -9.28
N ALA A 149 -9.31 -2.00 -8.53
CA ALA A 149 -9.78 -0.62 -8.62
C ALA A 149 -9.48 0.02 -9.98
N MET A 150 -8.33 -0.34 -10.58
CA MET A 150 -7.95 0.15 -11.91
C MET A 150 -8.88 -0.36 -13.01
N ARG A 151 -9.37 -1.59 -12.87
CA ARG A 151 -10.31 -2.21 -13.82
C ARG A 151 -11.78 -1.86 -13.56
N ALA A 152 -12.10 -1.33 -12.38
CA ALA A 152 -13.48 -1.10 -11.96
C ALA A 152 -14.17 -0.05 -12.84
N PRO A 153 -15.41 -0.29 -13.33
CA PRO A 153 -16.19 0.70 -14.04
C PRO A 153 -16.58 1.85 -13.09
N ARG A 154 -16.49 3.09 -13.58
CA ARG A 154 -16.77 4.31 -12.80
C ARG A 154 -17.98 5.08 -13.29
N GLN A 155 -18.56 4.68 -14.42
CA GLN A 155 -19.66 5.40 -15.05
C GLN A 155 -20.90 5.40 -14.13
N GLY A 156 -21.46 6.61 -13.89
CA GLY A 156 -22.63 6.79 -13.05
C GLY A 156 -22.37 6.68 -11.53
N LEU A 157 -21.11 6.65 -11.12
CA LEU A 157 -20.71 6.60 -9.71
C LEU A 157 -19.96 7.88 -9.31
N PHE A 158 -20.13 8.29 -8.07
CA PHE A 158 -19.21 9.24 -7.43
C PHE A 158 -17.90 8.53 -7.16
N VAL A 159 -16.79 9.19 -7.43
CA VAL A 159 -15.44 8.64 -7.27
C VAL A 159 -14.66 9.51 -6.30
N LEU A 160 -14.26 8.93 -5.15
CA LEU A 160 -13.32 9.57 -4.23
C LEU A 160 -11.99 8.83 -4.34
N ASP A 161 -10.99 9.48 -4.89
CA ASP A 161 -9.60 9.00 -4.87
C ASP A 161 -9.01 9.34 -3.49
N LEU A 162 -8.63 8.31 -2.72
CA LEU A 162 -8.27 8.53 -1.32
C LEU A 162 -6.99 9.36 -1.14
N ALA A 163 -6.06 9.30 -2.08
CA ALA A 163 -4.87 10.16 -2.01
C ALA A 163 -5.21 11.62 -2.38
N GLU A 164 -6.08 11.84 -3.37
CA GLU A 164 -6.56 13.18 -3.75
C GLU A 164 -7.35 13.83 -2.59
N GLU A 165 -8.17 13.04 -1.92
CA GLU A 165 -8.91 13.48 -0.74
C GLU A 165 -7.98 13.84 0.44
N TRP A 166 -6.98 13.01 0.70
CA TRP A 166 -5.97 13.27 1.72
C TRP A 166 -5.16 14.52 1.40
N HIS A 167 -4.64 14.61 0.17
CA HIS A 167 -3.85 15.77 -0.27
C HIS A 167 -4.66 17.07 -0.22
N SER A 168 -5.91 17.06 -0.68
CA SER A 168 -6.80 18.23 -0.63
C SER A 168 -7.09 18.69 0.79
N TRP A 169 -7.06 17.78 1.76
CA TRP A 169 -7.30 18.09 3.16
C TRP A 169 -6.07 18.55 3.91
N THR A 170 -4.93 17.91 3.67
CA THR A 170 -3.72 18.09 4.48
C THR A 170 -2.58 18.81 3.76
N GLY A 171 -2.61 18.88 2.43
CA GLY A 171 -1.50 19.35 1.60
C GLY A 171 -0.36 18.34 1.45
N LEU A 172 -0.45 17.15 2.10
CA LEU A 172 0.61 16.15 2.15
C LEU A 172 0.37 15.00 1.15
N PRO A 173 1.43 14.30 0.70
CA PRO A 173 1.31 13.03 -0.01
C PRO A 173 0.69 11.97 0.92
N PHE A 174 0.18 10.84 0.38
CA PHE A 174 -0.28 9.76 1.24
C PHE A 174 0.56 8.48 1.07
N VAL A 175 1.00 7.88 2.19
CA VAL A 175 1.84 6.67 2.22
C VAL A 175 0.97 5.44 2.50
N PHE A 176 0.79 4.60 1.47
CA PHE A 176 -0.04 3.40 1.55
C PHE A 176 0.69 2.20 2.15
N ALA A 177 1.96 2.02 1.80
CA ALA A 177 2.74 0.86 2.23
C ALA A 177 4.21 1.20 2.46
N LEU A 178 4.84 0.41 3.33
CA LEU A 178 6.25 0.51 3.71
C LEU A 178 6.93 -0.86 3.54
N TRP A 179 8.22 -0.85 3.28
CA TRP A 179 9.06 -1.99 3.56
C TRP A 179 9.31 -2.06 5.07
N LEU A 180 8.75 -3.07 5.71
CA LEU A 180 8.89 -3.30 7.15
C LEU A 180 9.68 -4.57 7.42
N LEU A 181 10.61 -4.47 8.36
CA LEU A 181 11.41 -5.59 8.87
C LEU A 181 11.08 -5.85 10.32
N ARG A 182 11.12 -7.10 10.72
CA ARG A 182 11.14 -7.50 12.12
C ARG A 182 12.47 -7.12 12.76
N GLN A 183 12.45 -6.70 14.01
CA GLN A 183 13.67 -6.36 14.75
C GLN A 183 14.58 -7.57 14.99
N ASP A 184 14.00 -8.78 15.08
CA ASP A 184 14.69 -10.06 15.24
C ASP A 184 14.99 -10.76 13.90
N ALA A 185 14.85 -10.06 12.75
CA ALA A 185 15.23 -10.59 11.45
C ALA A 185 16.73 -10.93 11.42
N PRO A 186 17.13 -12.02 10.72
CA PRO A 186 18.54 -12.39 10.64
C PRO A 186 19.36 -11.31 9.94
N GLU A 187 20.56 -11.02 10.44
CA GLU A 187 21.50 -10.14 9.75
C GLU A 187 22.08 -10.83 8.52
N LEU A 188 22.09 -10.12 7.39
CA LEU A 188 22.84 -10.60 6.22
C LEU A 188 24.32 -10.24 6.39
N PRO A 189 25.24 -11.22 6.25
CA PRO A 189 26.68 -11.01 6.38
C PRO A 189 27.28 -10.35 5.13
N VAL A 190 26.71 -9.24 4.69
CA VAL A 190 27.12 -8.46 3.53
C VAL A 190 27.28 -6.99 3.92
N PRO A 191 28.15 -6.21 3.26
CA PRO A 191 28.32 -4.78 3.56
C PRO A 191 26.97 -4.02 3.45
N GLY A 192 26.61 -3.31 4.50
CA GLY A 192 25.35 -2.54 4.57
C GLY A 192 24.11 -3.38 4.86
N GLY A 193 24.26 -4.69 5.13
CA GLY A 193 23.14 -5.58 5.47
C GLY A 193 22.10 -5.71 4.36
N VAL A 194 20.82 -5.76 4.74
CA VAL A 194 19.70 -6.00 3.80
C VAL A 194 19.26 -4.75 3.01
N ALA A 195 19.45 -3.55 3.58
CA ALA A 195 18.91 -2.31 3.00
C ALA A 195 19.36 -2.00 1.56
N PRO A 196 20.64 -2.21 1.16
CA PRO A 196 21.09 -1.97 -0.22
C PRO A 196 20.34 -2.79 -1.28
N PHE A 197 19.86 -3.98 -0.95
CA PHE A 197 19.11 -4.82 -1.87
C PHE A 197 17.73 -4.24 -2.21
N PHE A 198 17.06 -3.63 -1.24
CA PHE A 198 15.76 -2.97 -1.47
C PHE A 198 15.90 -1.78 -2.41
N HIS A 199 16.91 -0.94 -2.19
CA HIS A 199 17.20 0.19 -3.08
C HIS A 199 17.60 -0.27 -4.48
N LYS A 200 18.47 -1.30 -4.56
CA LYS A 200 18.87 -1.86 -5.85
C LYS A 200 17.72 -2.50 -6.62
N SER A 201 16.79 -3.14 -5.92
CA SER A 201 15.57 -3.68 -6.54
C SER A 201 14.71 -2.59 -7.18
N LEU A 202 14.51 -1.45 -6.48
CA LEU A 202 13.81 -0.30 -7.05
C LEU A 202 14.56 0.29 -8.26
N GLU A 203 15.87 0.49 -8.16
CA GLU A 203 16.70 1.00 -9.26
C GLU A 203 16.53 0.14 -10.53
N ILE A 204 16.62 -1.19 -10.38
CA ILE A 204 16.39 -2.13 -11.48
C ILE A 204 14.97 -2.03 -12.01
N GLY A 205 13.97 -1.95 -11.12
CA GLY A 205 12.56 -1.83 -11.50
C GLY A 205 12.25 -0.56 -12.27
N LEU A 206 12.79 0.58 -11.84
CA LEU A 206 12.64 1.84 -12.57
C LEU A 206 13.31 1.81 -13.95
N ALA A 207 14.46 1.16 -14.07
CA ALA A 207 15.11 0.95 -15.36
C ALA A 207 14.32 0.00 -16.30
N GLN A 208 13.44 -0.86 -15.73
CA GLN A 208 12.63 -1.83 -16.46
C GLN A 208 11.14 -1.41 -16.57
N LEU A 209 10.80 -0.14 -16.29
CA LEU A 209 9.42 0.36 -16.41
C LEU A 209 8.75 0.01 -17.75
N PRO A 210 9.41 0.11 -18.93
CA PRO A 210 8.78 -0.27 -20.19
C PRO A 210 8.29 -1.73 -20.23
N ALA A 211 9.06 -2.66 -19.64
CA ALA A 211 8.70 -4.07 -19.57
C ALA A 211 7.54 -4.31 -18.58
N ILE A 212 7.57 -3.66 -17.41
CA ILE A 212 6.52 -3.70 -16.39
C ILE A 212 5.21 -3.17 -16.98
N VAL A 213 5.24 -2.04 -17.68
CA VAL A 213 4.06 -1.44 -18.34
C VAL A 213 3.49 -2.37 -19.40
N GLU A 214 4.33 -3.01 -20.21
CA GLU A 214 3.85 -3.91 -21.27
C GLU A 214 3.22 -5.20 -20.69
N GLU A 215 3.73 -5.71 -19.58
CA GLU A 215 3.11 -6.82 -18.86
C GLU A 215 1.76 -6.42 -18.28
N ALA A 216 1.69 -5.29 -17.56
CA ALA A 216 0.49 -4.77 -16.93
C ALA A 216 -0.62 -4.47 -17.94
N ARG A 217 -0.28 -3.99 -19.14
CA ARG A 217 -1.24 -3.69 -20.21
C ARG A 217 -2.09 -4.89 -20.61
N ARG A 218 -1.55 -6.10 -20.49
CA ARG A 218 -2.26 -7.35 -20.85
C ARG A 218 -3.36 -7.72 -19.85
N THR A 219 -3.27 -7.24 -18.62
CA THR A 219 -4.15 -7.65 -17.51
C THR A 219 -5.04 -6.53 -16.97
N ILE A 220 -4.59 -5.27 -17.02
CA ILE A 220 -5.30 -4.14 -16.42
C ILE A 220 -6.25 -3.46 -17.40
N GLY A 221 -5.95 -3.51 -18.72
CA GLY A 221 -6.79 -2.90 -19.74
C GLY A 221 -6.58 -1.39 -19.93
N TRP A 222 -5.63 -0.78 -19.22
CA TRP A 222 -5.21 0.60 -19.44
C TRP A 222 -4.23 0.69 -20.60
N THR A 223 -4.16 1.87 -21.22
CA THR A 223 -3.19 2.17 -22.27
C THR A 223 -1.77 2.24 -21.70
N ARG A 224 -0.77 2.10 -22.57
CA ARG A 224 0.65 2.27 -22.17
C ARG A 224 0.91 3.65 -21.54
N ILE A 225 0.28 4.69 -22.06
CA ILE A 225 0.44 6.06 -21.53
C ILE A 225 -0.11 6.14 -20.11
N GLU A 226 -1.34 5.66 -19.88
CA GLU A 226 -1.96 5.65 -18.54
C GLU A 226 -1.18 4.83 -17.52
N LEU A 227 -0.64 3.68 -17.92
CA LEU A 227 0.16 2.83 -17.02
C LEU A 227 1.52 3.47 -16.70
N ASN A 228 2.14 4.13 -17.70
CA ASN A 228 3.38 4.85 -17.45
C ASN A 228 3.15 6.04 -16.50
N GLU A 229 2.15 6.90 -16.78
CA GLU A 229 1.72 8.00 -15.90
C GLU A 229 1.44 7.49 -14.49
N TYR A 230 0.73 6.36 -14.36
CA TYR A 230 0.44 5.76 -13.07
C TYR A 230 1.71 5.45 -12.27
N LEU A 231 2.70 4.79 -12.88
CA LEU A 231 3.93 4.38 -12.21
C LEU A 231 4.94 5.50 -11.98
N THR A 232 4.85 6.62 -12.72
CA THR A 232 5.84 7.72 -12.66
C THR A 232 5.30 9.01 -12.02
N GLU A 233 3.98 9.20 -12.02
CA GLU A 233 3.36 10.44 -11.55
C GLU A 233 2.35 10.21 -10.41
N ASN A 234 1.57 9.11 -10.49
CA ASN A 234 0.57 8.81 -9.46
C ASN A 234 1.18 8.03 -8.29
N ILE A 235 2.18 7.19 -8.54
CA ILE A 235 2.91 6.45 -7.50
C ILE A 235 4.30 7.06 -7.29
N GLN A 236 4.68 7.18 -6.02
CA GLN A 236 5.98 7.63 -5.58
C GLN A 236 6.60 6.56 -4.68
N TYR A 237 7.91 6.33 -4.84
CA TYR A 237 8.64 5.28 -4.11
C TYR A 237 9.60 5.81 -3.05
N THR A 238 9.75 7.13 -2.95
CA THR A 238 10.66 7.78 -2.01
C THR A 238 9.93 8.14 -0.72
N LEU A 239 10.49 7.72 0.41
CA LEU A 239 10.04 8.10 1.76
C LEU A 239 10.90 9.28 2.24
N GLY A 240 10.56 10.50 1.81
CA GLY A 240 11.18 11.76 2.22
C GLY A 240 10.52 12.38 3.45
N GLU A 241 10.83 13.66 3.74
CA GLU A 241 10.25 14.40 4.88
C GLU A 241 8.72 14.51 4.76
N ALA A 242 8.21 14.93 3.61
CA ALA A 242 6.77 15.10 3.41
C ALA A 242 5.97 13.80 3.62
N GLU A 243 6.53 12.66 3.20
CA GLU A 243 5.94 11.35 3.43
C GLU A 243 5.98 10.94 4.90
N GLN A 244 7.07 11.26 5.63
CA GLN A 244 7.21 11.01 7.06
C GLN A 244 6.25 11.88 7.89
N ASP A 245 6.09 13.16 7.52
CA ASP A 245 5.10 14.07 8.12
C ASP A 245 3.68 13.56 7.89
N SER A 246 3.40 13.09 6.68
CA SER A 246 2.11 12.48 6.34
C SER A 246 1.82 11.21 7.14
N LEU A 247 2.82 10.33 7.30
CA LEU A 247 2.69 9.14 8.14
C LEU A 247 2.38 9.52 9.59
N SER A 248 3.10 10.50 10.13
CA SER A 248 2.91 10.98 11.51
C SER A 248 1.48 11.49 11.72
N LEU A 249 1.00 12.36 10.83
CA LEU A 249 -0.36 12.89 10.87
C LEU A 249 -1.42 11.77 10.73
N PHE A 250 -1.21 10.84 9.80
CA PHE A 250 -2.11 9.70 9.60
C PHE A 250 -2.16 8.80 10.84
N TYR A 251 -1.03 8.55 11.47
CA TYR A 251 -0.93 7.74 12.67
C TYR A 251 -1.62 8.40 13.88
N GLU A 252 -1.44 9.70 14.06
CA GLU A 252 -2.15 10.46 15.10
C GLU A 252 -3.68 10.34 14.93
N LYS A 253 -4.18 10.56 13.71
CA LYS A 253 -5.60 10.42 13.40
C LYS A 253 -6.10 8.99 13.57
N ALA A 254 -5.34 8.01 13.13
CA ALA A 254 -5.69 6.60 13.27
C ALA A 254 -5.80 6.18 14.76
N VAL A 255 -4.89 6.64 15.60
CA VAL A 255 -4.94 6.38 17.05
C VAL A 255 -6.09 7.14 17.70
N HIS A 256 -6.30 8.42 17.36
CA HIS A 256 -7.42 9.23 17.87
C HIS A 256 -8.78 8.56 17.62
N HIS A 257 -8.96 7.93 16.47
CA HIS A 257 -10.18 7.21 16.10
C HIS A 257 -10.21 5.74 16.49
N GLY A 258 -9.23 5.25 17.25
CA GLY A 258 -9.19 3.88 17.75
C GLY A 258 -8.80 2.80 16.70
N PHE A 259 -8.21 3.19 15.57
CA PHE A 259 -7.75 2.25 14.54
C PHE A 259 -6.38 1.64 14.85
N ALA A 260 -5.63 2.21 15.79
CA ALA A 260 -4.36 1.68 16.27
C ALA A 260 -4.18 1.99 17.75
N PRO A 261 -3.36 1.20 18.49
CA PRO A 261 -3.28 1.30 19.95
C PRO A 261 -2.54 2.56 20.44
N ALA A 262 -1.49 2.97 19.75
CA ALA A 262 -0.66 4.11 20.12
C ALA A 262 0.14 4.63 18.92
N VAL A 263 0.50 5.91 18.95
CA VAL A 263 1.49 6.48 18.01
C VAL A 263 2.89 6.01 18.42
N LEU A 264 3.64 5.52 17.46
CA LEU A 264 5.03 5.10 17.66
C LEU A 264 5.96 6.01 16.85
N PRO A 265 7.17 6.33 17.38
CA PRO A 265 8.20 7.03 16.60
C PRO A 265 8.63 6.15 15.42
N LEU A 266 8.93 6.77 14.28
CA LEU A 266 9.44 6.05 13.10
C LEU A 266 10.85 5.53 13.40
N ARG A 267 11.03 4.22 13.39
CA ARG A 267 12.31 3.52 13.62
C ARG A 267 12.81 2.98 12.29
N PHE A 268 13.93 3.48 11.86
CA PHE A 268 14.59 3.03 10.63
C PHE A 268 15.67 1.97 10.91
N LEU A 269 16.08 1.25 9.86
CA LEU A 269 17.21 0.31 9.90
C LEU A 269 18.52 1.01 10.21
#